data_c3d23e814e154b87a902293cb612309f
#
_entry.id   c3d23e814e154b87a902293cb612309f
#
_cell.length_a   1.000
_cell.length_b   1.000
_cell.length_c   1.000
_cell.angle_alpha   90.00
_cell.angle_beta   90.00
_cell.angle_gamma   90.00
#
_symmetry.space_group_name_H-M   'P 1'
#
loop_
_entity.id
_entity.type
_entity.pdbx_description
1 polymer ?
#
loop_
_entity_poly.entity_id
_entity_poly.type
_entity_poly.pdbx_seq_one_letter_code
_entity_poly.pdbx_strand_id
1 'polypeptide(L)'
;MCVKLFLEQGYKKTTVAEIIQKAEVSNSSFQNIFRAKDGVLTELVGFMFSNQFSAARQAAGTKLPPVFVYAIETALQITLTELNENLREIYIEAYSQREASEYIFRETAKELYQNFGPYQPSLTAQDFYTLELGSAGLMRGYMAHPCDETLTLEQKLEAFLSLSLRGYCVPEDELQKVLQFIAGMDIRAISEKVMQDLFQALAMRYDFTLPETV
;
A
#
# COMPACT_ATOMS: atom_id res chain seq x y z
N MET A 1 -6.00 15.95 12.47
CA MET A 1 -5.84 15.26 13.78
C MET A 1 -5.90 13.74 13.69
N CYS A 2 -6.95 13.11 13.13
CA CYS A 2 -7.08 11.64 13.04
C CYS A 2 -5.87 10.95 12.41
N VAL A 3 -5.47 11.39 11.22
CA VAL A 3 -4.32 10.83 10.49
C VAL A 3 -3.03 10.93 11.30
N LYS A 4 -2.81 12.07 11.97
CA LYS A 4 -1.68 12.24 12.89
C LYS A 4 -1.63 11.14 13.95
N LEU A 5 -2.77 10.89 14.63
CA LEU A 5 -2.85 9.85 15.65
C LEU A 5 -2.59 8.44 15.10
N PHE A 6 -3.08 8.13 13.89
CA PHE A 6 -2.79 6.86 13.25
C PHE A 6 -1.29 6.66 12.99
N LEU A 7 -0.60 7.72 12.58
CA LEU A 7 0.85 7.67 12.33
C LEU A 7 1.68 7.61 13.62
N GLU A 8 1.26 8.31 14.68
CA GLU A 8 2.02 8.40 15.94
C GLU A 8 1.85 7.17 16.84
N GLN A 9 0.63 6.63 16.95
CA GLN A 9 0.33 5.57 17.94
C GLN A 9 -0.33 4.32 17.35
N GLY A 10 -0.56 4.30 16.05
CA GLY A 10 -1.23 3.20 15.34
C GLY A 10 -2.75 3.34 15.27
N TYR A 11 -3.33 2.66 14.29
CA TYR A 11 -4.78 2.67 14.07
C TYR A 11 -5.56 2.05 15.23
N LYS A 12 -5.14 0.88 15.73
CA LYS A 12 -5.87 0.13 16.78
C LYS A 12 -5.92 0.86 18.10
N LYS A 13 -4.83 1.50 18.50
CA LYS A 13 -4.74 2.27 19.75
C LYS A 13 -5.50 3.59 19.69
N THR A 14 -5.77 4.13 18.50
CA THR A 14 -6.49 5.38 18.32
C THR A 14 -7.99 5.16 18.47
N THR A 15 -8.63 5.84 19.43
CA THR A 15 -10.07 5.76 19.69
C THR A 15 -10.82 6.96 19.13
N VAL A 16 -12.10 6.79 18.79
CA VAL A 16 -12.99 7.90 18.37
C VAL A 16 -13.08 8.98 19.44
N ALA A 17 -13.15 8.60 20.72
CA ALA A 17 -13.20 9.54 21.82
C ALA A 17 -11.95 10.44 21.87
N GLU A 18 -10.77 9.86 21.69
CA GLU A 18 -9.51 10.59 21.62
C GLU A 18 -9.43 11.52 20.40
N ILE A 19 -9.88 11.04 19.24
CA ILE A 19 -9.95 11.86 18.02
C ILE A 19 -10.81 13.10 18.26
N ILE A 20 -12.03 12.91 18.80
CA ILE A 20 -12.99 13.98 19.09
C ILE A 20 -12.39 14.97 20.08
N GLN A 21 -11.78 14.48 21.15
CA GLN A 21 -11.16 15.32 22.18
C GLN A 21 -10.00 16.16 21.61
N LYS A 22 -9.06 15.52 20.89
CA LYS A 22 -7.87 16.21 20.35
C LYS A 22 -8.18 17.10 19.15
N ALA A 23 -9.25 16.81 18.41
CA ALA A 23 -9.72 17.64 17.31
C ALA A 23 -10.66 18.77 17.75
N GLU A 24 -11.04 18.80 19.03
CA GLU A 24 -11.99 19.77 19.61
C GLU A 24 -13.32 19.84 18.85
N VAL A 25 -13.81 18.69 18.38
CA VAL A 25 -15.09 18.58 17.64
C VAL A 25 -16.13 17.82 18.44
N SER A 26 -17.42 18.01 18.10
CA SER A 26 -18.48 17.21 18.71
C SER A 26 -18.56 15.82 18.10
N ASN A 27 -19.09 14.85 18.87
CA ASN A 27 -19.34 13.50 18.35
C ASN A 27 -20.27 13.51 17.12
N SER A 28 -21.29 14.38 17.11
CA SER A 28 -22.20 14.53 15.96
C SER A 28 -21.46 15.08 14.73
N SER A 29 -20.55 16.04 14.90
CA SER A 29 -19.75 16.56 13.79
C SER A 29 -18.84 15.49 13.20
N PHE A 30 -18.18 14.70 14.05
CA PHE A 30 -17.34 13.59 13.60
C PHE A 30 -18.16 12.54 12.83
N GLN A 31 -19.30 12.11 13.38
CA GLN A 31 -20.16 11.11 12.75
C GLN A 31 -20.81 11.59 11.44
N ASN A 32 -21.10 12.89 11.33
CA ASN A 32 -21.63 13.46 10.08
C ASN A 32 -20.62 13.44 8.94
N ILE A 33 -19.30 13.54 9.25
CA ILE A 33 -18.22 13.56 8.25
C ILE A 33 -17.78 12.13 7.92
N PHE A 34 -17.43 11.34 8.94
CA PHE A 34 -16.76 10.06 8.77
C PHE A 34 -17.59 8.84 9.13
N ARG A 35 -18.76 9.02 9.74
CA ARG A 35 -19.63 7.98 10.33
C ARG A 35 -18.94 7.13 11.39
N ALA A 36 -17.68 6.70 11.13
CA ALA A 36 -16.85 5.92 12.03
C ALA A 36 -15.37 6.18 11.76
N LYS A 37 -14.48 5.63 12.58
CA LYS A 37 -13.02 5.66 12.38
C LYS A 37 -12.59 5.08 11.02
N ASP A 38 -13.33 4.09 10.52
CA ASP A 38 -13.09 3.43 9.24
C ASP A 38 -13.26 4.38 8.03
N GLY A 39 -14.17 5.37 8.13
CA GLY A 39 -14.29 6.41 7.11
C GLY A 39 -13.04 7.29 6.98
N VAL A 40 -12.35 7.58 8.09
CA VAL A 40 -11.05 8.26 8.06
C VAL A 40 -9.98 7.39 7.42
N LEU A 41 -10.00 6.08 7.69
CA LEU A 41 -9.08 5.12 7.08
C LEU A 41 -9.25 5.08 5.56
N THR A 42 -10.48 5.05 5.06
CA THR A 42 -10.76 5.04 3.62
C THR A 42 -10.23 6.29 2.91
N GLU A 43 -10.39 7.46 3.51
CA GLU A 43 -9.83 8.72 3.00
C GLU A 43 -8.29 8.69 2.97
N LEU A 44 -7.65 8.20 4.04
CA LEU A 44 -6.20 8.07 4.14
C LEU A 44 -5.66 7.11 3.08
N VAL A 45 -6.30 5.95 2.92
CA VAL A 45 -5.92 4.94 1.93
C VAL A 45 -5.98 5.47 0.50
N GLY A 46 -7.04 6.19 0.14
CA GLY A 46 -7.15 6.82 -1.18
C GLY A 46 -5.99 7.77 -1.48
N PHE A 47 -5.56 8.54 -0.47
CA PHE A 47 -4.40 9.43 -0.60
C PHE A 47 -3.08 8.64 -0.72
N MET A 48 -2.86 7.65 0.14
CA MET A 48 -1.65 6.83 0.13
C MET A 48 -1.50 6.08 -1.19
N PHE A 49 -2.57 5.47 -1.66
CA PHE A 49 -2.60 4.72 -2.90
C PHE A 49 -2.16 5.57 -4.11
N SER A 50 -2.72 6.77 -4.25
CA SER A 50 -2.35 7.69 -5.33
C SER A 50 -0.88 8.10 -5.29
N ASN A 51 -0.31 8.30 -4.10
CA ASN A 51 1.09 8.68 -3.92
C ASN A 51 2.05 7.53 -4.22
N GLN A 52 1.71 6.29 -3.87
CA GLN A 52 2.56 5.11 -4.11
C GLN A 52 2.72 4.81 -5.60
N PHE A 53 1.64 4.82 -6.37
CA PHE A 53 1.72 4.67 -7.82
C PHE A 53 2.55 5.77 -8.47
N SER A 54 2.43 7.01 -7.99
CA SER A 54 3.26 8.11 -8.47
C SER A 54 4.74 7.87 -8.19
N ALA A 55 5.09 7.45 -6.96
CA ALA A 55 6.47 7.15 -6.58
C ALA A 55 7.04 5.97 -7.36
N ALA A 56 6.28 4.90 -7.56
CA ALA A 56 6.69 3.74 -8.35
C ALA A 56 6.97 4.11 -9.81
N ARG A 57 6.09 4.91 -10.42
CA ARG A 57 6.29 5.41 -11.79
C ARG A 57 7.51 6.32 -11.92
N GLN A 58 7.80 7.14 -10.92
CA GLN A 58 9.02 7.95 -10.89
C GLN A 58 10.27 7.09 -10.76
N ALA A 59 10.26 6.09 -9.88
CA ALA A 59 11.37 5.16 -9.70
C ALA A 59 11.60 4.29 -10.93
N ALA A 60 10.53 3.84 -11.60
CA ALA A 60 10.58 3.07 -12.84
C ALA A 60 11.11 3.91 -14.02
N GLY A 61 10.82 5.21 -14.04
CA GLY A 61 11.07 6.07 -15.19
C GLY A 61 10.15 5.74 -16.37
N THR A 62 10.28 6.50 -17.46
CA THR A 62 9.35 6.42 -18.62
C THR A 62 9.62 5.26 -19.58
N LYS A 63 10.66 4.44 -19.33
CA LYS A 63 11.14 3.41 -20.29
C LYS A 63 10.90 1.97 -19.86
N LEU A 64 10.45 1.74 -18.63
CA LEU A 64 10.24 0.36 -18.15
C LEU A 64 8.86 -0.16 -18.54
N PRO A 65 8.76 -1.46 -18.87
CA PRO A 65 7.48 -2.12 -19.08
C PRO A 65 6.59 -2.06 -17.84
N PRO A 66 5.25 -2.09 -17.98
CA PRO A 66 4.32 -2.00 -16.85
C PRO A 66 4.54 -3.01 -15.73
N VAL A 67 5.00 -4.23 -16.06
CA VAL A 67 5.31 -5.27 -15.07
C VAL A 67 6.40 -4.85 -14.07
N PHE A 68 7.37 -4.04 -14.49
CA PHE A 68 8.40 -3.49 -13.60
C PHE A 68 7.84 -2.40 -12.69
N VAL A 69 6.91 -1.59 -13.18
CA VAL A 69 6.20 -0.58 -12.37
C VAL A 69 5.42 -1.26 -11.25
N TYR A 70 4.67 -2.32 -11.58
CA TYR A 70 3.97 -3.15 -10.60
C TYR A 70 4.92 -3.74 -9.55
N ALA A 71 6.06 -4.28 -10.00
CA ALA A 71 7.04 -4.88 -9.09
C ALA A 71 7.66 -3.84 -8.14
N ILE A 72 7.98 -2.64 -8.63
CA ILE A 72 8.48 -1.54 -7.79
C ILE A 72 7.41 -1.11 -6.78
N GLU A 73 6.17 -0.90 -7.24
CA GLU A 73 5.06 -0.45 -6.38
C GLU A 73 4.80 -1.44 -5.25
N THR A 74 4.68 -2.72 -5.57
CA THR A 74 4.43 -3.77 -4.56
C THR A 74 5.63 -3.97 -3.62
N ALA A 75 6.87 -3.88 -4.13
CA ALA A 75 8.07 -3.91 -3.31
C ALA A 75 8.15 -2.72 -2.35
N LEU A 76 7.84 -1.51 -2.80
CA LEU A 76 7.74 -0.32 -1.95
C LEU A 76 6.68 -0.51 -0.86
N GLN A 77 5.50 -0.99 -1.22
CA GLN A 77 4.39 -1.18 -0.28
C GLN A 77 4.74 -2.18 0.84
N ILE A 78 5.35 -3.33 0.49
CA ILE A 78 5.82 -4.31 1.47
C ILE A 78 6.93 -3.70 2.34
N THR A 79 7.89 -3.00 1.73
CA THR A 79 9.03 -2.43 2.46
C THR A 79 8.58 -1.33 3.43
N LEU A 80 7.63 -0.47 3.06
CA LEU A 80 7.05 0.53 3.95
C LEU A 80 6.47 -0.08 5.23
N THR A 81 5.84 -1.26 5.12
CA THR A 81 5.32 -1.97 6.29
C THR A 81 6.40 -2.60 7.18
N GLU A 82 7.62 -2.79 6.65
CA GLU A 82 8.77 -3.21 7.46
C GLU A 82 9.46 -2.04 8.15
N LEU A 83 9.46 -0.86 7.51
CA LEU A 83 10.11 0.34 8.06
C LEU A 83 9.30 0.99 9.19
N ASN A 84 7.96 0.85 9.19
CA ASN A 84 7.11 1.51 10.18
C ASN A 84 5.93 0.64 10.60
N GLU A 85 5.87 0.29 11.88
CA GLU A 85 4.83 -0.57 12.45
C GLU A 85 3.43 0.06 12.37
N ASN A 86 3.30 1.37 12.55
CA ASN A 86 2.03 2.06 12.48
C ASN A 86 1.50 2.09 11.03
N LEU A 87 2.39 2.24 10.04
CA LEU A 87 2.03 2.07 8.62
C LEU A 87 1.60 0.63 8.34
N ARG A 88 2.33 -0.38 8.85
CA ARG A 88 1.93 -1.79 8.73
C ARG A 88 0.51 -2.01 9.23
N GLU A 89 0.20 -1.47 10.41
CA GLU A 89 -1.14 -1.59 10.99
C GLU A 89 -2.21 -0.92 10.11
N ILE A 90 -1.94 0.28 9.59
CA ILE A 90 -2.83 1.01 8.68
C ILE A 90 -3.10 0.19 7.41
N TYR A 91 -2.05 -0.36 6.78
CA TYR A 91 -2.21 -1.18 5.58
C TYR A 91 -3.02 -2.45 5.84
N ILE A 92 -2.70 -3.20 6.91
CA ILE A 92 -3.43 -4.43 7.27
C ILE A 92 -4.91 -4.14 7.51
N GLU A 93 -5.24 -3.07 8.22
CA GLU A 93 -6.61 -2.65 8.46
C GLU A 93 -7.30 -2.21 7.15
N ALA A 94 -6.61 -1.48 6.28
CA ALA A 94 -7.14 -1.06 4.99
C ALA A 94 -7.58 -2.24 4.11
N TYR A 95 -6.78 -3.31 4.08
CA TYR A 95 -7.12 -4.56 3.38
C TYR A 95 -8.18 -5.42 4.09
N SER A 96 -8.58 -5.06 5.31
CA SER A 96 -9.53 -5.82 6.14
C SER A 96 -10.89 -5.12 6.26
N GLN A 97 -10.91 -3.80 6.24
CA GLN A 97 -12.14 -3.00 6.36
C GLN A 97 -12.87 -2.94 5.02
N ARG A 98 -14.17 -3.22 5.03
CA ARG A 98 -14.99 -3.43 3.83
C ARG A 98 -14.91 -2.27 2.82
N GLU A 99 -15.06 -1.02 3.27
CA GLU A 99 -15.09 0.14 2.38
C GLU A 99 -13.70 0.43 1.81
N ALA A 100 -12.67 0.43 2.66
CA ALA A 100 -11.29 0.66 2.24
C ALA A 100 -10.77 -0.43 1.31
N SER A 101 -11.01 -1.70 1.65
CA SER A 101 -10.57 -2.83 0.81
C SER A 101 -11.27 -2.86 -0.54
N GLU A 102 -12.59 -2.58 -0.59
CA GLU A 102 -13.32 -2.51 -1.85
C GLU A 102 -12.79 -1.39 -2.76
N TYR A 103 -12.43 -0.23 -2.18
CA TYR A 103 -11.77 0.84 -2.93
C TYR A 103 -10.44 0.37 -3.51
N ILE A 104 -9.57 -0.26 -2.68
CA ILE A 104 -8.28 -0.82 -3.12
C ILE A 104 -8.50 -1.81 -4.26
N PHE A 105 -9.39 -2.81 -4.09
CA PHE A 105 -9.62 -3.86 -5.08
C PHE A 105 -10.06 -3.29 -6.43
N ARG A 106 -10.95 -2.29 -6.44
CA ARG A 106 -11.41 -1.67 -7.68
C ARG A 106 -10.33 -0.87 -8.39
N GLU A 107 -9.56 -0.08 -7.66
CA GLU A 107 -8.51 0.74 -8.26
C GLU A 107 -7.33 -0.12 -8.71
N THR A 108 -6.88 -1.08 -7.89
CA THR A 108 -5.81 -2.01 -8.27
C THR A 108 -6.21 -2.87 -9.47
N ALA A 109 -7.44 -3.39 -9.53
CA ALA A 109 -7.89 -4.21 -10.66
C ALA A 109 -7.79 -3.47 -12.01
N LYS A 110 -8.03 -2.16 -12.03
CA LYS A 110 -7.86 -1.35 -13.25
C LYS A 110 -6.39 -1.30 -13.70
N GLU A 111 -5.49 -1.06 -12.76
CA GLU A 111 -4.04 -1.05 -13.04
C GLU A 111 -3.56 -2.44 -13.47
N LEU A 112 -4.02 -3.51 -12.81
CA LEU A 112 -3.69 -4.89 -13.15
C LEU A 112 -4.17 -5.25 -14.56
N TYR A 113 -5.38 -4.84 -14.94
CA TYR A 113 -5.89 -5.05 -16.29
C TYR A 113 -5.03 -4.35 -17.34
N GLN A 114 -4.58 -3.13 -17.07
CA GLN A 114 -3.69 -2.40 -17.97
C GLN A 114 -2.30 -3.04 -18.06
N ASN A 115 -1.76 -3.50 -16.94
CA ASN A 115 -0.41 -4.04 -16.86
C ASN A 115 -0.30 -5.48 -17.36
N PHE A 116 -1.30 -6.32 -17.05
CA PHE A 116 -1.25 -7.78 -17.29
C PHE A 116 -2.25 -8.28 -18.32
N GLY A 117 -3.17 -7.46 -18.80
CA GLY A 117 -4.09 -7.81 -19.88
C GLY A 117 -3.38 -8.38 -21.12
N PRO A 118 -2.21 -7.83 -21.55
CA PRO A 118 -1.45 -8.41 -22.66
C PRO A 118 -1.00 -9.86 -22.46
N TYR A 119 -0.77 -10.32 -21.23
CA TYR A 119 -0.42 -11.71 -20.93
C TYR A 119 -1.65 -12.64 -20.88
N GLN A 120 -2.84 -12.08 -20.67
CA GLN A 120 -4.10 -12.80 -20.53
C GLN A 120 -5.21 -12.17 -21.40
N PRO A 121 -5.08 -12.19 -22.73
CA PRO A 121 -5.95 -11.41 -23.63
C PRO A 121 -7.41 -11.90 -23.66
N SER A 122 -7.69 -13.07 -23.09
CA SER A 122 -9.06 -13.61 -22.97
C SER A 122 -9.80 -13.08 -21.72
N LEU A 123 -9.09 -12.46 -20.77
CA LEU A 123 -9.68 -11.96 -19.55
C LEU A 123 -10.20 -10.54 -19.71
N THR A 124 -11.32 -10.27 -19.03
CA THR A 124 -11.95 -8.94 -18.96
C THR A 124 -11.48 -8.17 -17.72
N ALA A 125 -11.81 -6.89 -17.64
CA ALA A 125 -11.57 -6.09 -16.43
C ALA A 125 -12.27 -6.69 -15.17
N GLN A 126 -13.41 -7.35 -15.34
CA GLN A 126 -14.10 -8.02 -14.23
C GLN A 126 -13.34 -9.27 -13.76
N ASP A 127 -12.68 -9.99 -14.65
CA ASP A 127 -11.85 -11.13 -14.30
C ASP A 127 -10.62 -10.66 -13.50
N PHE A 128 -10.04 -9.52 -13.87
CA PHE A 128 -8.94 -8.91 -13.11
C PHE A 128 -9.37 -8.43 -11.72
N TYR A 129 -10.61 -7.97 -11.55
CA TYR A 129 -11.14 -7.72 -10.20
C TYR A 129 -11.20 -9.01 -9.37
N THR A 130 -11.60 -10.13 -9.97
CA THR A 130 -11.62 -11.44 -9.29
C THR A 130 -10.20 -11.92 -8.94
N LEU A 131 -9.23 -11.73 -9.81
CA LEU A 131 -7.82 -12.03 -9.53
C LEU A 131 -7.28 -11.16 -8.39
N GLU A 132 -7.67 -9.88 -8.35
CA GLU A 132 -7.24 -8.94 -7.31
C GLU A 132 -7.74 -9.35 -5.91
N LEU A 133 -8.90 -9.95 -5.78
CA LEU A 133 -9.33 -10.48 -4.47
C LEU A 133 -8.32 -11.49 -3.90
N GLY A 134 -7.69 -12.28 -4.77
CA GLY A 134 -6.64 -13.23 -4.39
C GLY A 134 -5.30 -12.53 -4.10
N SER A 135 -4.86 -11.64 -5.01
CA SER A 135 -3.58 -10.94 -4.87
C SER A 135 -3.57 -9.96 -3.69
N ALA A 136 -4.69 -9.30 -3.40
CA ALA A 136 -4.85 -8.50 -2.20
C ALA A 136 -4.74 -9.33 -0.91
N GLY A 137 -5.29 -10.55 -0.91
CA GLY A 137 -5.10 -11.50 0.19
C GLY A 137 -3.64 -11.91 0.36
N LEU A 138 -2.94 -12.15 -0.74
CA LEU A 138 -1.50 -12.42 -0.76
C LEU A 138 -0.71 -11.23 -0.20
N MET A 139 -0.94 -10.02 -0.70
CA MET A 139 -0.31 -8.80 -0.25
C MET A 139 -0.50 -8.60 1.26
N ARG A 140 -1.74 -8.66 1.74
CA ARG A 140 -2.07 -8.54 3.16
C ARG A 140 -1.36 -9.60 4.00
N GLY A 141 -1.26 -10.83 3.51
CA GLY A 141 -0.55 -11.92 4.19
C GLY A 141 0.92 -11.58 4.42
N TYR A 142 1.62 -11.13 3.38
CA TYR A 142 3.03 -10.74 3.48
C TYR A 142 3.25 -9.51 4.35
N MET A 143 2.38 -8.52 4.29
CA MET A 143 2.46 -7.34 5.16
C MET A 143 2.24 -7.67 6.64
N ALA A 144 1.37 -8.63 6.94
CA ALA A 144 1.01 -9.01 8.30
C ALA A 144 2.13 -9.77 9.05
N HIS A 145 3.09 -10.32 8.32
CA HIS A 145 4.22 -11.04 8.89
C HIS A 145 5.49 -10.18 8.83
N PRO A 146 5.96 -9.59 9.95
CA PRO A 146 7.23 -8.87 9.98
C PRO A 146 8.39 -9.76 9.54
N CYS A 147 9.41 -9.13 8.92
CA CYS A 147 10.66 -9.81 8.66
C CYS A 147 11.35 -10.23 9.97
N ASP A 148 12.03 -11.37 9.93
CA ASP A 148 12.81 -11.90 11.03
C ASP A 148 14.07 -12.63 10.48
N GLU A 149 14.75 -13.41 11.36
CA GLU A 149 15.94 -14.18 10.98
C GLU A 149 15.65 -15.30 9.95
N THR A 150 14.40 -15.74 9.84
CA THR A 150 13.96 -16.82 8.93
C THR A 150 13.35 -16.32 7.63
N LEU A 151 12.88 -15.09 7.61
CA LEU A 151 12.27 -14.44 6.44
C LEU A 151 12.79 -13.01 6.30
N THR A 152 13.84 -12.83 5.51
CA THR A 152 14.39 -11.49 5.22
C THR A 152 13.48 -10.71 4.27
N LEU A 153 13.68 -9.39 4.16
CA LEU A 153 12.94 -8.56 3.23
C LEU A 153 13.12 -9.03 1.78
N GLU A 154 14.34 -9.37 1.39
CA GLU A 154 14.69 -9.84 0.04
C GLU A 154 13.92 -11.13 -0.29
N GLN A 155 13.94 -12.11 0.63
CA GLN A 155 13.19 -13.36 0.48
C GLN A 155 11.67 -13.12 0.41
N LYS A 156 11.17 -12.18 1.22
CA LYS A 156 9.75 -11.80 1.22
C LYS A 156 9.32 -11.20 -0.12
N LEU A 157 10.12 -10.27 -0.66
CA LEU A 157 9.87 -9.64 -1.95
C LEU A 157 9.93 -10.64 -3.10
N GLU A 158 10.96 -11.49 -3.13
CA GLU A 158 11.11 -12.55 -4.13
C GLU A 158 9.91 -13.51 -4.10
N ALA A 159 9.50 -13.97 -2.92
CA ALA A 159 8.38 -14.89 -2.76
C ALA A 159 7.06 -14.26 -3.21
N PHE A 160 6.77 -13.01 -2.77
CA PHE A 160 5.57 -12.30 -3.18
C PHE A 160 5.53 -12.09 -4.70
N LEU A 161 6.59 -11.53 -5.28
CA LEU A 161 6.65 -11.26 -6.72
C LEU A 161 6.58 -12.53 -7.55
N SER A 162 7.25 -13.60 -7.12
CA SER A 162 7.19 -14.90 -7.80
C SER A 162 5.78 -15.48 -7.85
N LEU A 163 5.03 -15.37 -6.76
CA LEU A 163 3.65 -15.85 -6.69
C LEU A 163 2.70 -14.98 -7.49
N SER A 164 2.78 -13.65 -7.32
CA SER A 164 1.86 -12.72 -7.98
C SER A 164 2.06 -12.69 -9.50
N LEU A 165 3.32 -12.60 -9.99
CA LEU A 165 3.61 -12.55 -11.42
C LEU A 165 3.24 -13.85 -12.14
N ARG A 166 3.45 -15.02 -11.51
CA ARG A 166 2.95 -16.29 -12.07
C ARG A 166 1.43 -16.34 -12.09
N GLY A 167 0.76 -15.79 -11.06
CA GLY A 167 -0.70 -15.66 -11.04
C GLY A 167 -1.24 -14.81 -12.19
N TYR A 168 -0.48 -13.82 -12.65
CA TYR A 168 -0.79 -12.99 -13.81
C TYR A 168 -0.25 -13.55 -15.15
N CYS A 169 0.26 -14.78 -15.16
CA CYS A 169 0.79 -15.46 -16.33
C CYS A 169 1.96 -14.74 -17.01
N VAL A 170 2.77 -14.02 -16.25
CA VAL A 170 4.01 -13.42 -16.77
C VAL A 170 4.98 -14.54 -17.16
N PRO A 171 5.57 -14.53 -18.37
CA PRO A 171 6.55 -15.54 -18.80
C PRO A 171 7.73 -15.64 -17.84
N GLU A 172 8.24 -16.86 -17.61
CA GLU A 172 9.27 -17.11 -16.61
C GLU A 172 10.57 -16.34 -16.87
N ASP A 173 10.95 -16.16 -18.13
CA ASP A 173 12.14 -15.37 -18.49
C ASP A 173 11.98 -13.88 -18.18
N GLU A 174 10.79 -13.33 -18.28
CA GLU A 174 10.49 -11.95 -17.90
C GLU A 174 10.37 -11.82 -16.39
N LEU A 175 9.71 -12.77 -15.71
CA LEU A 175 9.66 -12.84 -14.25
C LEU A 175 11.06 -12.82 -13.67
N GLN A 176 11.99 -13.62 -14.18
CA GLN A 176 13.37 -13.64 -13.69
C GLN A 176 14.09 -12.29 -13.88
N LYS A 177 13.83 -11.58 -14.97
CA LYS A 177 14.36 -10.22 -15.19
C LYS A 177 13.82 -9.24 -14.18
N VAL A 178 12.52 -9.33 -13.86
CA VAL A 178 11.88 -8.48 -12.83
C VAL A 178 12.48 -8.75 -11.45
N LEU A 179 12.63 -10.01 -11.06
CA LEU A 179 13.24 -10.38 -9.76
C LEU A 179 14.67 -9.86 -9.65
N GLN A 180 15.49 -10.05 -10.68
CA GLN A 180 16.86 -9.55 -10.72
C GLN A 180 16.90 -8.01 -10.65
N PHE A 181 15.99 -7.34 -11.31
CA PHE A 181 15.89 -5.88 -11.29
C PHE A 181 15.58 -5.37 -9.87
N ILE A 182 14.58 -5.95 -9.19
CA ILE A 182 14.23 -5.57 -7.80
C ILE A 182 15.38 -5.90 -6.84
N ALA A 183 16.03 -7.06 -6.98
CA ALA A 183 17.19 -7.43 -6.17
C ALA A 183 18.40 -6.49 -6.34
N GLY A 184 18.52 -5.83 -7.50
CA GLY A 184 19.55 -4.83 -7.77
C GLY A 184 19.23 -3.41 -7.28
N MET A 185 18.01 -3.18 -6.77
CA MET A 185 17.59 -1.87 -6.27
C MET A 185 17.89 -1.72 -4.77
N ASP A 186 18.30 -0.53 -4.36
CA ASP A 186 18.26 -0.16 -2.93
C ASP A 186 16.82 0.20 -2.52
N ILE A 187 15.98 -0.84 -2.45
CA ILE A 187 14.54 -0.67 -2.18
C ILE A 187 14.29 -0.05 -0.80
N ARG A 188 15.19 -0.28 0.19
CA ARG A 188 15.07 0.32 1.52
C ARG A 188 15.26 1.83 1.46
N ALA A 189 16.34 2.32 0.86
CA ALA A 189 16.61 3.75 0.74
C ALA A 189 15.51 4.47 -0.05
N ILE A 190 15.00 3.85 -1.12
CA ILE A 190 13.87 4.39 -1.90
C ILE A 190 12.61 4.46 -1.03
N SER A 191 12.30 3.39 -0.29
CA SER A 191 11.12 3.33 0.58
C SER A 191 11.20 4.31 1.75
N GLU A 192 12.37 4.50 2.36
CA GLU A 192 12.58 5.51 3.41
C GLU A 192 12.27 6.91 2.89
N LYS A 193 12.76 7.24 1.70
CA LYS A 193 12.44 8.52 1.06
C LYS A 193 10.93 8.64 0.76
N VAL A 194 10.32 7.62 0.18
CA VAL A 194 8.88 7.59 -0.10
C VAL A 194 8.07 7.76 1.17
N MET A 195 8.48 7.12 2.28
CA MET A 195 7.84 7.26 3.59
C MET A 195 7.92 8.70 4.12
N GLN A 196 9.10 9.32 4.03
CA GLN A 196 9.29 10.73 4.43
C GLN A 196 8.43 11.67 3.59
N ASP A 197 8.44 11.51 2.27
CA ASP A 197 7.63 12.30 1.34
C ASP A 197 6.12 12.11 1.61
N LEU A 198 5.69 10.88 1.89
CA LEU A 198 4.30 10.55 2.27
C LEU A 198 3.90 11.25 3.57
N PHE A 199 4.72 11.15 4.61
CA PHE A 199 4.43 11.79 5.90
C PHE A 199 4.36 13.31 5.77
N GLN A 200 5.26 13.91 5.01
CA GLN A 200 5.26 15.33 4.72
C GLN A 200 4.01 15.76 3.94
N ALA A 201 3.63 15.00 2.93
CA ALA A 201 2.42 15.25 2.14
C ALA A 201 1.13 15.11 2.98
N LEU A 202 1.08 14.11 3.89
CA LEU A 202 -0.02 13.94 4.83
C LEU A 202 -0.10 15.09 5.84
N ALA A 203 1.06 15.51 6.39
CA ALA A 203 1.14 16.64 7.31
C ALA A 203 0.64 17.93 6.67
N MET A 204 1.04 18.19 5.42
CA MET A 204 0.55 19.35 4.64
C MET A 204 -0.95 19.26 4.33
N ARG A 205 -1.43 18.09 3.88
CA ARG A 205 -2.84 17.90 3.48
C ARG A 205 -3.81 18.07 4.66
N TYR A 206 -3.43 17.55 5.84
CA TYR A 206 -4.30 17.51 7.01
C TYR A 206 -3.90 18.54 8.09
N ASP A 207 -3.00 19.46 7.75
CA ASP A 207 -2.54 20.57 8.60
C ASP A 207 -2.12 20.12 10.02
N PHE A 208 -1.03 19.35 10.07
CA PHE A 208 -0.41 18.95 11.34
C PHE A 208 1.11 18.85 11.22
N THR A 209 1.79 18.84 12.36
CA THR A 209 3.23 18.58 12.47
C THR A 209 3.47 17.20 13.06
N LEU A 210 4.40 16.44 12.48
CA LEU A 210 4.91 15.20 13.08
C LEU A 210 6.09 15.53 14.00
N PRO A 211 6.31 14.78 15.08
CA PRO A 211 7.53 14.85 15.86
C PRO A 211 8.73 14.42 14.99
N GLU A 212 9.95 14.91 15.31
CA GLU A 212 11.16 14.67 14.53
C GLU A 212 11.57 13.17 14.42
N THR A 213 10.91 12.30 15.18
CA THR A 213 11.19 10.86 15.28
C THR A 213 9.91 10.03 15.11
N VAL A 214 9.38 9.97 13.87
CA VAL A 214 8.33 9.01 13.52
C VAL A 214 8.84 8.07 12.41
#